data_fc59ecc1252cba20491280ff351975e8
#
_entry.id   fc59ecc1252cba20491280ff351975e8
#
_cell.length_a   1.000
_cell.length_b   1.000
_cell.length_c   1.000
_cell.angle_alpha   90.00
_cell.angle_beta   90.00
_cell.angle_gamma   90.00
#
_symmetry.space_group_name_H-M   'P 1'
#
loop_
_entity.id
_entity.type
_entity.pdbx_description
1 polymer ?
#
loop_
_entity_poly.entity_id
_entity_poly.type
_entity_poly.pdbx_seq_one_letter_code
_entity_poly.pdbx_strand_id
1 'polypeptide(L)'
;KIVQFTDLHYRLDDPRSDAALQCITDVLAKEKPQLAGFTGDNIYSKPGDMAMKRLVAHIDAQGVPFVMLFGNHDEEQGFPNATLYDIIRKAKNNVMPERGSNPSPDYALAIKDAKGQRAEAVIYCIDSHNHVRTQLAGEKGYAFITPEQVEWYRRSSDAFTKANGGQPLPAVAFFHIPFPEYYLATSDPSVIMYGTRMEAPCSPKLNTGLFVNMRVKGDVMGVFCGHDHDNDFAAMYHGILLAYGRFSGGNTEYNHLANGARVIVLKEGKREFDTWIRERGNDAIKERTSFPKSYVKDDWTKR
;
A
#
# COMPACT_ATOMS: atom_id res chain seq x y z
N LYS A 1 13.54 -3.60 4.70
CA LYS A 1 12.33 -4.44 4.71
C LYS A 1 11.12 -3.62 5.14
N ILE A 2 10.03 -3.74 4.40
CA ILE A 2 8.74 -3.12 4.67
C ILE A 2 7.71 -4.24 4.86
N VAL A 3 6.76 -4.06 5.78
CA VAL A 3 5.57 -4.90 5.90
C VAL A 3 4.35 -4.03 5.61
N GLN A 4 3.54 -4.47 4.66
CA GLN A 4 2.27 -3.85 4.31
C GLN A 4 1.12 -4.60 4.96
N PHE A 5 0.39 -3.92 5.83
CA PHE A 5 -0.92 -4.31 6.34
C PHE A 5 -2.00 -3.54 5.59
N THR A 6 -3.17 -4.14 5.42
CA THR A 6 -4.29 -3.49 4.74
C THR A 6 -5.62 -4.06 5.25
N ASP A 7 -6.69 -3.29 5.12
CA ASP A 7 -8.05 -3.75 5.39
C ASP A 7 -8.20 -4.36 6.80
N LEU A 8 -7.72 -3.64 7.81
CA LEU A 8 -7.82 -4.07 9.21
C LEU A 8 -9.27 -4.10 9.68
N HIS A 9 -10.10 -3.17 9.20
CA HIS A 9 -11.50 -2.99 9.58
C HIS A 9 -11.69 -3.12 11.10
N TYR A 10 -10.81 -2.46 11.86
CA TYR A 10 -10.81 -2.54 13.32
C TYR A 10 -12.11 -1.99 13.89
N ARG A 11 -12.80 -2.80 14.70
CA ARG A 11 -14.01 -2.42 15.44
C ARG A 11 -13.75 -2.37 16.92
N LEU A 12 -14.28 -1.32 17.57
CA LEU A 12 -14.30 -1.21 19.01
C LEU A 12 -15.19 -2.33 19.59
N ASP A 13 -14.69 -2.94 20.68
CA ASP A 13 -15.44 -3.92 21.48
C ASP A 13 -15.98 -5.13 20.67
N ASP A 14 -15.35 -5.42 19.52
CA ASP A 14 -15.61 -6.60 18.71
C ASP A 14 -14.43 -7.58 18.84
N PRO A 15 -14.62 -8.78 19.42
CA PRO A 15 -13.53 -9.73 19.67
C PRO A 15 -12.85 -10.23 18.38
N ARG A 16 -13.50 -10.11 17.22
CA ARG A 16 -12.88 -10.43 15.93
C ARG A 16 -11.72 -9.48 15.63
N SER A 17 -11.78 -8.23 16.10
CA SER A 17 -10.70 -7.26 15.96
C SER A 17 -9.41 -7.65 16.67
N ASP A 18 -9.49 -8.52 17.69
CA ASP A 18 -8.30 -9.05 18.38
C ASP A 18 -7.41 -9.83 17.41
N ALA A 19 -8.01 -10.51 16.43
CA ALA A 19 -7.26 -11.21 15.39
C ALA A 19 -6.47 -10.26 14.48
N ALA A 20 -7.00 -9.06 14.20
CA ALA A 20 -6.28 -8.02 13.45
C ALA A 20 -5.10 -7.48 14.27
N LEU A 21 -5.31 -7.17 15.54
CA LEU A 21 -4.24 -6.72 16.45
C LEU A 21 -3.15 -7.78 16.60
N GLN A 22 -3.55 -9.05 16.75
CA GLN A 22 -2.62 -10.18 16.84
C GLN A 22 -1.85 -10.36 15.51
N CYS A 23 -2.50 -10.15 14.36
CA CYS A 23 -1.83 -10.20 13.05
C CYS A 23 -0.69 -9.18 12.98
N ILE A 24 -0.93 -7.94 13.41
CA ILE A 24 0.09 -6.90 13.47
C ILE A 24 1.26 -7.35 14.35
N THR A 25 0.96 -7.80 15.58
CA THR A 25 1.98 -8.22 16.55
C THR A 25 2.81 -9.38 16.03
N ASP A 26 2.17 -10.45 15.56
CA ASP A 26 2.86 -11.68 15.10
C ASP A 26 3.74 -11.42 13.88
N VAL A 27 3.21 -10.69 12.90
CA VAL A 27 3.95 -10.43 11.67
C VAL A 27 5.13 -9.49 11.93
N LEU A 28 4.96 -8.43 12.71
CA LEU A 28 6.05 -7.52 13.05
C LEU A 28 7.15 -8.21 13.87
N ALA A 29 6.77 -9.05 14.83
CA ALA A 29 7.72 -9.82 15.63
C ALA A 29 8.56 -10.79 14.78
N LYS A 30 7.92 -11.46 13.79
CA LYS A 30 8.61 -12.42 12.90
C LYS A 30 9.45 -11.73 11.83
N GLU A 31 8.89 -10.73 11.17
CA GLU A 31 9.55 -10.10 10.01
C GLU A 31 10.55 -9.02 10.39
N LYS A 32 10.42 -8.39 11.56
CA LYS A 32 11.32 -7.33 12.07
C LYS A 32 11.63 -6.29 10.99
N PRO A 33 10.60 -5.61 10.43
CA PRO A 33 10.79 -4.65 9.37
C PRO A 33 11.38 -3.33 9.89
N GLN A 34 11.91 -2.53 8.98
CA GLN A 34 12.32 -1.13 9.24
C GLN A 34 11.14 -0.16 9.08
N LEU A 35 10.06 -0.59 8.41
CA LEU A 35 8.85 0.21 8.21
C LEU A 35 7.63 -0.70 8.14
N ALA A 36 6.56 -0.32 8.80
CA ALA A 36 5.22 -0.86 8.59
C ALA A 36 4.37 0.15 7.82
N GLY A 37 3.72 -0.28 6.74
CA GLY A 37 2.76 0.51 5.97
C GLY A 37 1.35 -0.03 6.18
N PHE A 38 0.41 0.84 6.52
CA PHE A 38 -1.01 0.51 6.62
C PHE A 38 -1.71 1.18 5.44
N THR A 39 -2.26 0.39 4.53
CA THR A 39 -2.72 0.87 3.23
C THR A 39 -4.24 0.98 3.13
N GLY A 40 -4.87 1.54 4.17
CA GLY A 40 -6.28 1.92 4.17
C GLY A 40 -7.23 0.91 4.79
N ASP A 41 -8.46 1.37 4.98
CA ASP A 41 -9.54 0.66 5.66
C ASP A 41 -9.10 0.15 7.05
N ASN A 42 -8.55 1.08 7.82
CA ASN A 42 -7.94 0.80 9.10
C ASN A 42 -9.00 0.56 10.19
N ILE A 43 -10.08 1.35 10.18
CA ILE A 43 -11.14 1.33 11.18
C ILE A 43 -12.52 1.11 10.54
N TYR A 44 -13.42 0.42 11.28
CA TYR A 44 -14.78 0.16 10.82
C TYR A 44 -15.78 0.17 11.98
N SER A 45 -15.70 1.17 12.84
CA SER A 45 -16.67 1.39 13.94
C SER A 45 -16.73 2.84 14.38
N LYS A 46 -17.91 3.24 14.85
CA LYS A 46 -18.15 4.55 15.45
C LYS A 46 -18.05 4.47 16.98
N PRO A 47 -17.47 5.50 17.62
CA PRO A 47 -16.89 6.69 17.02
C PRO A 47 -15.47 6.41 16.49
N GLY A 48 -15.20 6.87 15.26
CA GLY A 48 -13.96 6.57 14.51
C GLY A 48 -12.69 7.11 15.19
N ASP A 49 -12.78 8.23 15.90
CA ASP A 49 -11.63 8.80 16.61
C ASP A 49 -11.17 7.88 17.77
N MET A 50 -12.07 7.22 18.46
CA MET A 50 -11.73 6.25 19.51
C MET A 50 -11.15 4.97 18.92
N ALA A 51 -11.74 4.48 17.82
CA ALA A 51 -11.22 3.32 17.11
C ALA A 51 -9.78 3.58 16.62
N MET A 52 -9.55 4.73 15.98
CA MET A 52 -8.23 5.12 15.50
C MET A 52 -7.22 5.28 16.64
N LYS A 53 -7.60 5.91 17.75
CA LYS A 53 -6.71 6.05 18.92
C LYS A 53 -6.28 4.69 19.49
N ARG A 54 -7.21 3.73 19.62
CA ARG A 54 -6.89 2.38 20.12
C ARG A 54 -6.00 1.61 19.16
N LEU A 55 -6.32 1.62 17.87
CA LEU A 55 -5.53 0.97 16.85
C LEU A 55 -4.10 1.53 16.78
N VAL A 56 -3.97 2.86 16.70
CA VAL A 56 -2.67 3.54 16.65
C VAL A 56 -1.84 3.27 17.91
N ALA A 57 -2.45 3.27 19.08
CA ALA A 57 -1.75 2.93 20.34
C ALA A 57 -1.18 1.51 20.30
N HIS A 58 -1.92 0.53 19.75
CA HIS A 58 -1.43 -0.84 19.59
C HIS A 58 -0.26 -0.91 18.59
N ILE A 59 -0.37 -0.21 17.44
CA ILE A 59 0.69 -0.15 16.41
C ILE A 59 1.95 0.50 16.98
N ASP A 60 1.81 1.64 17.66
CA ASP A 60 2.92 2.41 18.24
C ASP A 60 3.66 1.61 19.31
N ALA A 61 2.93 0.80 20.09
CA ALA A 61 3.51 -0.08 21.11
C ALA A 61 4.44 -1.18 20.53
N GLN A 62 4.35 -1.48 19.22
CA GLN A 62 5.25 -2.42 18.57
C GLN A 62 6.66 -1.84 18.36
N GLY A 63 6.84 -0.53 18.48
CA GLY A 63 8.14 0.13 18.37
C GLY A 63 8.73 0.16 16.95
N VAL A 64 7.94 -0.15 15.93
CA VAL A 64 8.35 -0.12 14.52
C VAL A 64 7.92 1.20 13.89
N PRO A 65 8.80 1.90 13.15
CA PRO A 65 8.38 3.06 12.35
C PRO A 65 7.22 2.71 11.42
N PHE A 66 6.22 3.59 11.33
CA PHE A 66 5.05 3.28 10.49
C PHE A 66 4.49 4.50 9.76
N VAL A 67 3.79 4.19 8.66
CA VAL A 67 2.93 5.10 7.90
C VAL A 67 1.53 4.50 7.79
N MET A 68 0.53 5.36 7.65
CA MET A 68 -0.86 4.93 7.51
C MET A 68 -1.55 5.78 6.45
N LEU A 69 -2.12 5.13 5.46
CA LEU A 69 -2.99 5.72 4.44
C LEU A 69 -4.45 5.45 4.79
N PHE A 70 -5.35 6.22 4.23
CA PHE A 70 -6.78 5.98 4.38
C PHE A 70 -7.34 5.15 3.23
N GLY A 71 -8.38 4.37 3.54
CA GLY A 71 -9.24 3.72 2.59
C GLY A 71 -10.61 4.41 2.53
N ASN A 72 -11.53 3.80 1.80
CA ASN A 72 -12.85 4.37 1.60
C ASN A 72 -13.75 4.30 2.85
N HIS A 73 -13.45 3.41 3.79
CA HIS A 73 -14.25 3.22 5.00
C HIS A 73 -13.80 4.05 6.20
N ASP A 74 -12.57 4.56 6.24
CA ASP A 74 -12.05 5.26 7.42
C ASP A 74 -12.88 6.51 7.76
N GLU A 75 -13.19 7.36 6.77
CA GLU A 75 -13.97 8.60 6.95
C GLU A 75 -15.45 8.34 7.27
N GLU A 76 -15.99 7.19 6.88
CA GLU A 76 -17.38 6.80 7.14
C GLU A 76 -17.67 6.60 8.65
N GLN A 77 -16.63 6.53 9.46
CA GLN A 77 -16.74 6.28 10.89
C GLN A 77 -17.01 7.55 11.72
N GLY A 78 -17.47 8.62 11.04
CA GLY A 78 -18.00 9.83 11.68
C GLY A 78 -16.97 10.93 11.96
N PHE A 79 -15.74 10.77 11.48
CA PHE A 79 -14.68 11.78 11.61
C PHE A 79 -13.98 11.97 10.27
N PRO A 80 -13.68 13.21 9.84
CA PRO A 80 -12.96 13.47 8.61
C PRO A 80 -11.52 12.98 8.71
N ASN A 81 -10.94 12.59 7.57
CA ASN A 81 -9.55 12.13 7.48
C ASN A 81 -8.53 13.06 8.13
N ALA A 82 -8.78 14.38 8.09
CA ALA A 82 -7.93 15.36 8.79
C ALA A 82 -7.82 15.08 10.31
N THR A 83 -8.94 14.79 10.96
CA THR A 83 -8.95 14.46 12.41
C THR A 83 -8.24 13.14 12.67
N LEU A 84 -8.49 12.12 11.84
CA LEU A 84 -7.85 10.81 11.96
C LEU A 84 -6.34 10.92 11.72
N TYR A 85 -5.92 11.71 10.72
CA TYR A 85 -4.51 11.99 10.45
C TYR A 85 -3.80 12.63 11.64
N ASP A 86 -4.44 13.64 12.26
CA ASP A 86 -3.88 14.31 13.45
C ASP A 86 -3.77 13.38 14.67
N ILE A 87 -4.64 12.35 14.77
CA ILE A 87 -4.52 11.29 15.78
C ILE A 87 -3.29 10.43 15.50
N ILE A 88 -3.13 9.95 14.25
CA ILE A 88 -2.01 9.10 13.84
C ILE A 88 -0.68 9.82 14.06
N ARG A 89 -0.62 11.12 13.72
CA ARG A 89 0.58 11.95 13.86
C ARG A 89 1.11 12.09 15.29
N LYS A 90 0.29 11.87 16.30
CA LYS A 90 0.69 11.94 17.72
C LYS A 90 1.46 10.71 18.19
N ALA A 91 1.45 9.63 17.43
CA ALA A 91 2.19 8.43 17.76
C ALA A 91 3.70 8.65 17.64
N LYS A 92 4.47 8.06 18.55
CA LYS A 92 5.93 8.25 18.64
C LYS A 92 6.67 7.70 17.43
N ASN A 93 6.24 6.53 16.94
CA ASN A 93 6.90 5.82 15.83
C ASN A 93 6.31 6.18 14.46
N ASN A 94 5.39 7.14 14.39
CA ASN A 94 4.84 7.62 13.13
C ASN A 94 5.90 8.43 12.36
N VAL A 95 6.04 8.16 11.06
CA VAL A 95 6.99 8.88 10.17
C VAL A 95 6.30 9.63 9.04
N MET A 96 4.97 9.79 9.09
CA MET A 96 4.24 10.61 8.13
C MET A 96 4.58 12.09 8.31
N PRO A 97 4.55 12.91 7.23
CA PRO A 97 4.80 14.35 7.33
C PRO A 97 3.64 15.10 8.00
N GLU A 98 3.83 16.39 8.27
CA GLU A 98 2.71 17.29 8.62
C GLU A 98 1.76 17.43 7.43
N ARG A 99 0.45 17.40 7.67
CA ARG A 99 -0.54 17.51 6.60
C ARG A 99 -0.80 18.93 6.09
N GLY A 100 -0.41 19.95 6.86
CA GLY A 100 -0.77 21.32 6.54
C GLY A 100 -2.28 21.52 6.46
N SER A 101 -2.75 22.09 5.36
CA SER A 101 -4.20 22.27 5.08
C SER A 101 -4.84 21.05 4.38
N ASN A 102 -4.05 20.08 3.90
CA ASN A 102 -4.57 18.90 3.22
C ASN A 102 -5.10 17.88 4.26
N PRO A 103 -6.34 17.37 4.13
CA PRO A 103 -6.89 16.38 5.05
C PRO A 103 -6.20 15.02 4.97
N SER A 104 -5.70 14.64 3.81
CA SER A 104 -5.00 13.39 3.54
C SER A 104 -3.94 13.64 2.45
N PRO A 105 -2.73 14.10 2.83
CA PRO A 105 -1.71 14.49 1.85
C PRO A 105 -1.06 13.29 1.19
N ASP A 106 -0.76 13.45 -0.11
CA ASP A 106 0.24 12.60 -0.76
C ASP A 106 1.63 12.98 -0.26
N TYR A 107 2.48 11.99 -0.06
CA TYR A 107 3.87 12.22 0.36
C TYR A 107 4.83 11.17 -0.15
N ALA A 108 6.12 11.53 -0.17
CA ALA A 108 7.19 10.64 -0.54
C ALA A 108 8.20 10.52 0.62
N LEU A 109 8.62 9.29 0.90
CA LEU A 109 9.64 8.98 1.90
C LEU A 109 10.89 8.49 1.20
N ALA A 110 12.02 9.14 1.46
CA ALA A 110 13.32 8.67 1.02
C ALA A 110 13.84 7.57 1.94
N ILE A 111 14.10 6.40 1.40
CA ILE A 111 14.85 5.34 2.09
C ILE A 111 16.33 5.63 1.87
N LYS A 112 17.04 5.83 2.95
CA LYS A 112 18.47 6.13 2.93
C LYS A 112 19.32 4.86 2.94
N ASP A 113 20.54 4.99 2.47
CA ASP A 113 21.60 3.96 2.59
C ASP A 113 21.85 3.56 4.04
N ALA A 114 22.61 2.50 4.25
CA ALA A 114 22.97 2.01 5.58
C ALA A 114 23.72 3.04 6.45
N LYS A 115 24.31 4.07 5.83
CA LYS A 115 25.00 5.18 6.53
C LYS A 115 24.06 6.35 6.83
N GLY A 116 22.81 6.33 6.35
CA GLY A 116 21.84 7.41 6.52
C GLY A 116 22.14 8.68 5.72
N GLN A 117 23.00 8.60 4.71
CA GLN A 117 23.54 9.77 4.00
C GLN A 117 22.83 10.05 2.68
N ARG A 118 22.59 9.03 1.87
CA ARG A 118 22.05 9.15 0.50
C ARG A 118 20.73 8.42 0.37
N ALA A 119 19.80 8.99 -0.38
CA ALA A 119 18.58 8.29 -0.78
C ALA A 119 18.93 7.17 -1.76
N GLU A 120 18.48 5.95 -1.47
CA GLU A 120 18.67 4.75 -2.29
C GLU A 120 17.36 4.26 -2.92
N ALA A 121 16.23 4.60 -2.30
CA ALA A 121 14.91 4.31 -2.84
C ALA A 121 13.87 5.33 -2.35
N VAL A 122 12.70 5.32 -2.98
CA VAL A 122 11.57 6.19 -2.62
C VAL A 122 10.32 5.35 -2.38
N ILE A 123 9.55 5.72 -1.36
CA ILE A 123 8.18 5.23 -1.16
C ILE A 123 7.24 6.38 -1.44
N TYR A 124 6.37 6.24 -2.44
CA TYR A 124 5.25 7.14 -2.67
C TYR A 124 4.02 6.64 -1.93
N CYS A 125 3.46 7.48 -1.07
CA CYS A 125 2.21 7.24 -0.38
C CYS A 125 1.16 8.18 -0.96
N ILE A 126 0.12 7.62 -1.60
CA ILE A 126 -0.85 8.38 -2.39
C ILE A 126 -2.25 8.13 -1.82
N ASP A 127 -3.02 9.19 -1.60
CA ASP A 127 -4.41 9.06 -1.20
C ASP A 127 -5.27 8.67 -2.42
N SER A 128 -5.87 7.48 -2.38
CA SER A 128 -6.78 7.02 -3.43
C SER A 128 -8.22 7.51 -3.26
N HIS A 129 -8.46 8.34 -2.24
CA HIS A 129 -9.78 8.86 -1.87
C HIS A 129 -10.79 7.75 -1.51
N ASN A 130 -12.10 8.09 -1.56
CA ASN A 130 -13.18 7.16 -1.24
C ASN A 130 -14.16 6.97 -2.41
N HIS A 131 -15.12 7.91 -2.60
CA HIS A 131 -16.15 7.81 -3.64
C HIS A 131 -16.06 8.97 -4.63
N VAL A 132 -16.26 8.67 -5.92
CA VAL A 132 -16.19 9.64 -7.02
C VAL A 132 -17.19 10.79 -6.87
N ARG A 133 -18.28 10.60 -6.14
CA ARG A 133 -19.28 11.66 -5.85
C ARG A 133 -18.67 12.88 -5.13
N THR A 134 -17.55 12.70 -4.44
CA THR A 134 -16.83 13.80 -3.79
C THR A 134 -15.96 14.60 -4.77
N GLN A 135 -15.65 14.01 -5.93
CA GLN A 135 -14.86 14.65 -6.99
C GLN A 135 -15.73 15.15 -8.14
N LEU A 136 -16.74 14.35 -8.54
CA LEU A 136 -17.65 14.65 -9.66
C LEU A 136 -19.11 14.41 -9.24
N ALA A 137 -19.86 15.47 -9.07
CA ALA A 137 -21.26 15.40 -8.67
C ALA A 137 -22.09 14.62 -9.70
N GLY A 138 -22.91 13.68 -9.21
CA GLY A 138 -23.75 12.83 -10.04
C GLY A 138 -23.12 11.50 -10.48
N GLU A 139 -21.81 11.35 -10.36
CA GLU A 139 -21.12 10.09 -10.64
C GLU A 139 -21.21 9.10 -9.46
N LYS A 140 -21.06 7.80 -9.79
CA LYS A 140 -21.14 6.71 -8.82
C LYS A 140 -19.91 5.78 -8.95
N GLY A 141 -19.48 5.25 -7.82
CA GLY A 141 -18.37 4.31 -7.70
C GLY A 141 -17.22 4.91 -6.91
N TYR A 142 -16.06 4.31 -7.06
CA TYR A 142 -14.85 4.72 -6.37
C TYR A 142 -14.23 5.97 -7.01
N ALA A 143 -13.59 6.77 -6.18
CA ALA A 143 -12.82 7.94 -6.58
C ALA A 143 -11.55 7.53 -7.36
N PHE A 144 -11.02 8.44 -8.14
CA PHE A 144 -9.80 8.25 -8.92
C PHE A 144 -8.66 9.15 -8.39
N ILE A 145 -7.44 8.75 -8.63
CA ILE A 145 -6.26 9.60 -8.41
C ILE A 145 -6.40 10.83 -9.32
N THR A 146 -6.36 12.03 -8.74
CA THR A 146 -6.64 13.27 -9.49
C THR A 146 -5.49 13.69 -10.42
N PRO A 147 -5.75 14.53 -11.43
CA PRO A 147 -4.68 15.09 -12.25
C PRO A 147 -3.62 15.86 -11.45
N GLU A 148 -4.03 16.52 -10.36
CA GLU A 148 -3.14 17.26 -9.45
C GLU A 148 -2.20 16.31 -8.70
N GLN A 149 -2.69 15.13 -8.30
CA GLN A 149 -1.87 14.08 -7.67
C GLN A 149 -0.89 13.46 -8.68
N VAL A 150 -1.32 13.27 -9.94
CA VAL A 150 -0.42 12.82 -11.01
C VAL A 150 0.69 13.84 -11.24
N GLU A 151 0.39 15.12 -11.25
CA GLU A 151 1.38 16.17 -11.40
C GLU A 151 2.29 16.28 -10.17
N TRP A 152 1.75 16.11 -8.95
CA TRP A 152 2.55 16.01 -7.73
C TRP A 152 3.54 14.84 -7.81
N TYR A 153 3.09 13.66 -8.24
CA TYR A 153 3.97 12.50 -8.44
C TYR A 153 5.09 12.82 -9.44
N ARG A 154 4.75 13.40 -10.58
CA ARG A 154 5.72 13.76 -11.63
C ARG A 154 6.82 14.69 -11.09
N ARG A 155 6.41 15.75 -10.39
CA ARG A 155 7.36 16.71 -9.80
C ARG A 155 8.22 16.06 -8.71
N SER A 156 7.63 15.20 -7.89
CA SER A 156 8.37 14.47 -6.85
C SER A 156 9.42 13.54 -7.46
N SER A 157 9.03 12.75 -8.46
CA SER A 157 9.93 11.86 -9.21
C SER A 157 11.08 12.63 -9.88
N ASP A 158 10.77 13.78 -10.53
CA ASP A 158 11.80 14.64 -11.14
C ASP A 158 12.78 15.20 -10.10
N ALA A 159 12.28 15.60 -8.94
CA ALA A 159 13.13 16.12 -7.86
C ALA A 159 14.10 15.04 -7.34
N PHE A 160 13.62 13.82 -7.08
CA PHE A 160 14.48 12.70 -6.68
C PHE A 160 15.48 12.30 -7.77
N THR A 161 15.03 12.24 -9.03
CA THR A 161 15.90 11.95 -10.19
C THR A 161 17.01 13.00 -10.32
N LYS A 162 16.67 14.29 -10.22
CA LYS A 162 17.65 15.38 -10.23
C LYS A 162 18.65 15.28 -9.07
N ALA A 163 18.16 15.02 -7.87
CA ALA A 163 19.00 14.85 -6.68
C ALA A 163 19.93 13.62 -6.77
N ASN A 164 19.56 12.62 -7.58
CA ASN A 164 20.35 11.42 -7.85
C ASN A 164 21.17 11.52 -9.16
N GLY A 165 21.60 12.70 -9.55
CA GLY A 165 22.46 12.89 -10.72
C GLY A 165 21.80 12.58 -12.06
N GLY A 166 20.48 12.74 -12.16
CA GLY A 166 19.72 12.51 -13.38
C GLY A 166 19.26 11.06 -13.59
N GLN A 167 19.52 10.17 -12.64
CA GLN A 167 19.08 8.77 -12.69
C GLN A 167 17.86 8.55 -11.77
N PRO A 168 16.74 7.95 -12.27
CA PRO A 168 15.59 7.65 -11.44
C PRO A 168 15.96 6.73 -10.27
N LEU A 169 15.58 7.11 -9.05
CA LEU A 169 15.74 6.24 -7.89
C LEU A 169 14.72 5.09 -7.96
N PRO A 170 15.10 3.86 -7.56
CA PRO A 170 14.14 2.78 -7.39
C PRO A 170 13.01 3.19 -6.44
N ALA A 171 11.76 2.99 -6.83
CA ALA A 171 10.62 3.39 -6.02
C ALA A 171 9.56 2.32 -5.94
N VAL A 172 8.76 2.37 -4.86
CA VAL A 172 7.49 1.66 -4.71
C VAL A 172 6.40 2.64 -4.34
N ALA A 173 5.16 2.34 -4.70
CA ALA A 173 4.01 3.18 -4.37
C ALA A 173 2.99 2.40 -3.54
N PHE A 174 2.37 3.08 -2.58
CA PHE A 174 1.27 2.58 -1.76
C PHE A 174 0.04 3.47 -1.93
N PHE A 175 -1.10 2.85 -2.10
CA PHE A 175 -2.43 3.45 -1.99
C PHE A 175 -3.47 2.37 -1.68
N HIS A 176 -4.72 2.73 -1.40
CA HIS A 176 -5.74 1.77 -1.00
C HIS A 176 -6.49 1.18 -2.19
N ILE A 177 -7.25 2.00 -2.92
CA ILE A 177 -8.09 1.55 -4.04
C ILE A 177 -7.23 1.34 -5.28
N PRO A 178 -7.23 0.15 -5.91
CA PRO A 178 -6.40 -0.13 -7.09
C PRO A 178 -6.84 0.73 -8.28
N PHE A 179 -5.89 1.20 -9.09
CA PHE A 179 -6.22 1.86 -10.35
C PHE A 179 -6.63 0.83 -11.44
N PRO A 180 -7.27 1.26 -12.56
CA PRO A 180 -7.84 0.36 -13.57
C PRO A 180 -6.87 -0.65 -14.19
N GLU A 181 -5.57 -0.38 -14.18
CA GLU A 181 -4.56 -1.28 -14.72
C GLU A 181 -4.45 -2.61 -13.95
N TYR A 182 -4.89 -2.68 -12.69
CA TYR A 182 -5.01 -3.97 -11.98
C TYR A 182 -6.01 -4.91 -12.66
N TYR A 183 -7.17 -4.37 -13.09
CA TYR A 183 -8.16 -5.14 -13.84
C TYR A 183 -7.60 -5.55 -15.23
N LEU A 184 -6.94 -4.63 -15.92
CA LEU A 184 -6.33 -4.90 -17.23
C LEU A 184 -5.26 -5.99 -17.13
N ALA A 185 -4.40 -5.93 -16.13
CA ALA A 185 -3.37 -6.95 -15.88
C ALA A 185 -3.96 -8.34 -15.66
N THR A 186 -5.06 -8.45 -14.92
CA THR A 186 -5.71 -9.74 -14.65
C THR A 186 -6.58 -10.24 -15.79
N SER A 187 -6.88 -9.40 -16.76
CA SER A 187 -7.65 -9.75 -17.96
C SER A 187 -6.75 -10.17 -19.14
N ASP A 188 -5.45 -9.94 -19.05
CA ASP A 188 -4.47 -10.34 -20.07
C ASP A 188 -3.84 -11.69 -19.70
N PRO A 189 -4.15 -12.79 -20.45
CA PRO A 189 -3.61 -14.11 -20.16
C PRO A 189 -2.09 -14.22 -20.38
N SER A 190 -1.48 -13.20 -20.97
CA SER A 190 -0.03 -13.15 -21.17
C SER A 190 0.72 -12.60 -19.96
N VAL A 191 0.04 -12.01 -19.00
CA VAL A 191 0.63 -11.45 -17.77
C VAL A 191 1.05 -12.56 -16.82
N ILE A 192 2.28 -12.48 -16.32
CA ILE A 192 2.76 -13.41 -15.27
C ILE A 192 2.24 -12.89 -13.93
N MET A 193 1.49 -13.75 -13.25
CA MET A 193 0.88 -13.47 -11.96
C MET A 193 1.17 -14.59 -10.97
N TYR A 194 1.44 -14.24 -9.72
CA TYR A 194 1.58 -15.16 -8.58
C TYR A 194 0.63 -14.72 -7.48
N GLY A 195 0.17 -15.66 -6.69
CA GLY A 195 -0.77 -15.40 -5.60
C GLY A 195 -2.21 -15.72 -5.94
N THR A 196 -3.11 -15.28 -5.09
CA THR A 196 -4.53 -15.58 -5.14
C THR A 196 -5.33 -14.41 -5.72
N ARG A 197 -6.21 -14.72 -6.67
CA ARG A 197 -7.25 -13.83 -7.17
C ARG A 197 -8.59 -14.52 -7.05
N MET A 198 -9.42 -14.10 -6.11
CA MET A 198 -10.76 -14.66 -5.90
C MET A 198 -11.86 -13.68 -6.28
N GLU A 199 -11.53 -12.40 -6.46
CA GLU A 199 -12.46 -11.37 -6.90
C GLU A 199 -11.86 -10.47 -7.97
N ALA A 200 -12.73 -9.77 -8.72
CA ALA A 200 -12.30 -8.81 -9.71
C ALA A 200 -11.80 -7.54 -9.03
N PRO A 201 -10.67 -6.92 -9.47
CA PRO A 201 -10.24 -5.64 -8.96
C PRO A 201 -11.32 -4.56 -9.06
N CYS A 202 -11.71 -3.98 -7.93
CA CYS A 202 -12.72 -2.94 -7.82
C CYS A 202 -12.10 -1.55 -7.99
N SER A 203 -11.80 -1.19 -9.23
CA SER A 203 -11.14 0.06 -9.58
C SER A 203 -12.13 1.20 -9.89
N PRO A 204 -11.70 2.46 -9.83
CA PRO A 204 -12.44 3.59 -10.40
C PRO A 204 -12.73 3.37 -11.88
N LYS A 205 -13.87 3.90 -12.35
CA LYS A 205 -14.20 3.89 -13.79
C LYS A 205 -13.38 4.90 -14.60
N LEU A 206 -12.90 5.94 -13.94
CA LEU A 206 -12.10 7.00 -14.55
C LEU A 206 -10.63 6.80 -14.23
N ASN A 207 -9.78 7.05 -15.22
CA ASN A 207 -8.33 6.90 -15.14
C ASN A 207 -7.64 8.20 -15.58
N THR A 208 -6.79 8.74 -14.76
CA THR A 208 -6.04 9.99 -15.02
C THR A 208 -4.62 9.74 -15.50
N GLY A 209 -4.24 8.47 -15.68
CA GLY A 209 -2.96 8.09 -16.26
C GLY A 209 -1.77 8.06 -15.30
N LEU A 210 -1.99 7.87 -13.99
CA LEU A 210 -0.89 7.72 -13.03
C LEU A 210 0.05 6.58 -13.43
N PHE A 211 -0.49 5.41 -13.81
CA PHE A 211 0.31 4.27 -14.25
C PHE A 211 1.24 4.61 -15.43
N VAL A 212 0.71 5.27 -16.45
CA VAL A 212 1.50 5.68 -17.62
C VAL A 212 2.62 6.65 -17.20
N ASN A 213 2.33 7.60 -16.30
CA ASN A 213 3.33 8.50 -15.78
C ASN A 213 4.43 7.77 -14.99
N MET A 214 4.09 6.76 -14.16
CA MET A 214 5.07 5.90 -13.49
C MET A 214 5.96 5.16 -14.50
N ARG A 215 5.37 4.64 -15.59
CA ARG A 215 6.13 3.99 -16.67
C ARG A 215 7.09 4.95 -17.37
N VAL A 216 6.64 6.15 -17.67
CA VAL A 216 7.46 7.18 -18.37
C VAL A 216 8.59 7.68 -17.48
N LYS A 217 8.33 7.93 -16.19
CA LYS A 217 9.36 8.35 -15.22
C LYS A 217 10.37 7.23 -14.94
N GLY A 218 9.95 5.98 -14.98
CA GLY A 218 10.81 4.82 -14.88
C GLY A 218 11.40 4.59 -13.48
N ASP A 219 10.90 5.24 -12.43
CA ASP A 219 11.34 5.08 -11.05
C ASP A 219 10.58 3.96 -10.33
N VAL A 220 9.25 3.87 -10.50
CA VAL A 220 8.40 2.91 -9.80
C VAL A 220 8.61 1.49 -10.32
N MET A 221 8.99 0.59 -9.42
CA MET A 221 9.14 -0.84 -9.67
C MET A 221 7.87 -1.63 -9.37
N GLY A 222 7.12 -1.20 -8.36
CA GLY A 222 5.92 -1.89 -7.90
C GLY A 222 4.94 -0.96 -7.21
N VAL A 223 3.67 -1.30 -7.33
CA VAL A 223 2.53 -0.63 -6.69
C VAL A 223 1.83 -1.64 -5.81
N PHE A 224 1.48 -1.23 -4.59
CA PHE A 224 0.89 -2.08 -3.57
C PHE A 224 -0.39 -1.44 -3.04
N CYS A 225 -1.52 -2.14 -3.17
CA CYS A 225 -2.84 -1.66 -2.74
C CYS A 225 -3.52 -2.65 -1.77
N GLY A 226 -4.70 -2.30 -1.28
CA GLY A 226 -5.63 -3.13 -0.52
C GLY A 226 -6.98 -3.20 -1.21
N HIS A 227 -8.08 -3.02 -0.44
CA HIS A 227 -9.44 -2.81 -0.90
C HIS A 227 -10.20 -4.09 -1.28
N ASP A 228 -9.62 -4.97 -2.09
CA ASP A 228 -10.24 -6.23 -2.50
C ASP A 228 -9.69 -7.36 -1.62
N HIS A 229 -10.50 -7.80 -0.62
CA HIS A 229 -10.03 -8.58 0.51
C HIS A 229 -9.58 -10.01 0.17
N ASP A 230 -10.15 -10.56 -0.90
CA ASP A 230 -9.89 -11.93 -1.34
C ASP A 230 -8.82 -12.02 -2.44
N ASN A 231 -8.06 -10.92 -2.62
CA ASN A 231 -6.92 -10.85 -3.51
C ASN A 231 -5.62 -10.66 -2.72
N ASP A 232 -4.59 -11.40 -3.12
CA ASP A 232 -3.22 -11.16 -2.69
C ASP A 232 -2.20 -11.37 -3.81
N PHE A 233 -2.67 -11.33 -5.05
CA PHE A 233 -1.81 -11.54 -6.19
C PHE A 233 -0.79 -10.42 -6.41
N ALA A 234 0.25 -10.75 -7.17
CA ALA A 234 1.22 -9.82 -7.73
C ALA A 234 1.40 -10.12 -9.22
N ALA A 235 1.10 -9.16 -10.08
CA ALA A 235 1.08 -9.31 -11.53
C ALA A 235 2.02 -8.31 -12.21
N MET A 236 2.87 -8.78 -13.14
CA MET A 236 3.78 -7.91 -13.89
C MET A 236 3.05 -7.29 -15.08
N TYR A 237 2.76 -6.00 -15.01
CA TYR A 237 2.09 -5.29 -16.09
C TYR A 237 2.97 -4.17 -16.64
N HIS A 238 3.34 -4.25 -17.92
CA HIS A 238 4.22 -3.30 -18.59
C HIS A 238 5.47 -2.88 -17.79
N GLY A 239 6.07 -3.81 -17.04
CA GLY A 239 7.32 -3.59 -16.31
C GLY A 239 7.16 -2.93 -14.93
N ILE A 240 5.93 -2.80 -14.42
CA ILE A 240 5.63 -2.45 -13.04
C ILE A 240 4.88 -3.62 -12.40
N LEU A 241 5.26 -4.02 -11.19
CA LEU A 241 4.55 -5.03 -10.43
C LEU A 241 3.31 -4.42 -9.78
N LEU A 242 2.13 -4.92 -10.12
CA LEU A 242 0.86 -4.55 -9.49
C LEU A 242 0.52 -5.63 -8.46
N ALA A 243 0.54 -5.29 -7.17
CA ALA A 243 0.38 -6.25 -6.09
C ALA A 243 -0.67 -5.80 -5.09
N TYR A 244 -1.47 -6.75 -4.61
CA TYR A 244 -2.32 -6.56 -3.43
C TYR A 244 -1.55 -6.87 -2.15
N GLY A 245 -1.86 -6.16 -1.07
CA GLY A 245 -1.61 -6.64 0.28
C GLY A 245 -2.44 -7.89 0.60
N ARG A 246 -2.10 -8.58 1.68
CA ARG A 246 -2.98 -9.60 2.25
C ARG A 246 -3.89 -8.94 3.28
N PHE A 247 -5.19 -9.21 3.21
CA PHE A 247 -6.15 -8.80 4.23
C PHE A 247 -5.59 -9.06 5.64
N SER A 248 -5.52 -8.02 6.46
CA SER A 248 -4.92 -8.09 7.79
C SER A 248 -5.97 -8.11 8.91
N GLY A 249 -7.23 -7.93 8.57
CA GLY A 249 -8.35 -7.80 9.50
C GLY A 249 -8.72 -9.11 10.20
N GLY A 250 -9.65 -9.01 11.15
CA GLY A 250 -10.17 -10.12 11.95
C GLY A 250 -11.51 -10.68 11.47
N ASN A 251 -11.81 -10.58 10.16
CA ASN A 251 -13.10 -10.98 9.58
C ASN A 251 -14.30 -10.20 10.15
N THR A 252 -14.10 -8.95 10.49
CA THR A 252 -15.18 -7.99 10.77
C THR A 252 -15.89 -7.56 9.49
N GLU A 253 -15.24 -7.75 8.36
CA GLU A 253 -15.76 -7.71 7.00
C GLU A 253 -15.46 -9.04 6.30
N TYR A 254 -15.95 -9.24 5.04
CA TYR A 254 -15.72 -10.48 4.32
C TYR A 254 -14.23 -10.72 4.05
N ASN A 255 -13.81 -11.96 4.15
CA ASN A 255 -12.49 -12.45 3.74
C ASN A 255 -12.48 -13.99 3.81
N HIS A 256 -12.01 -14.63 2.75
CA HIS A 256 -11.89 -16.09 2.64
C HIS A 256 -10.44 -16.57 2.77
N LEU A 257 -9.48 -15.65 2.78
CA LEU A 257 -8.06 -15.95 2.97
C LEU A 257 -7.67 -15.86 4.45
N ALA A 258 -6.66 -16.62 4.87
CA ALA A 258 -6.08 -16.43 6.19
C ALA A 258 -5.45 -15.03 6.28
N ASN A 259 -5.75 -14.30 7.36
CA ASN A 259 -5.22 -12.96 7.53
C ASN A 259 -3.70 -12.93 7.69
N GLY A 260 -3.08 -11.87 7.22
CA GLY A 260 -1.63 -11.74 7.16
C GLY A 260 -1.19 -10.37 6.68
N ALA A 261 0.00 -10.31 6.11
CA ALA A 261 0.56 -9.09 5.54
C ALA A 261 1.48 -9.41 4.36
N ARG A 262 1.71 -8.44 3.49
CA ARG A 262 2.71 -8.54 2.44
C ARG A 262 4.05 -7.99 2.93
N VAL A 263 5.10 -8.71 2.67
CA VAL A 263 6.47 -8.30 2.98
C VAL A 263 7.18 -7.88 1.70
N ILE A 264 7.93 -6.78 1.75
CA ILE A 264 8.67 -6.21 0.63
C ILE A 264 10.10 -5.93 1.09
N VAL A 265 11.09 -6.47 0.39
CA VAL A 265 12.51 -6.28 0.72
C VAL A 265 13.21 -5.62 -0.44
N LEU A 266 13.36 -4.30 -0.37
CA LEU A 266 14.15 -3.53 -1.34
C LEU A 266 15.64 -3.87 -1.19
N LYS A 267 16.36 -3.90 -2.30
CA LYS A 267 17.80 -4.19 -2.33
C LYS A 267 18.58 -2.91 -2.61
N GLU A 268 19.43 -2.51 -1.65
CA GLU A 268 20.25 -1.31 -1.77
C GLU A 268 21.08 -1.33 -3.06
N GLY A 269 21.11 -0.22 -3.78
CA GLY A 269 21.82 -0.05 -5.03
C GLY A 269 21.27 -0.84 -6.23
N LYS A 270 20.08 -1.47 -6.10
CA LYS A 270 19.50 -2.29 -7.16
C LYS A 270 18.05 -1.93 -7.44
N ARG A 271 17.63 -2.08 -8.69
CA ARG A 271 16.22 -2.02 -9.10
C ARG A 271 15.57 -3.41 -8.94
N GLU A 272 15.63 -3.94 -7.73
CA GLU A 272 15.14 -5.27 -7.37
C GLU A 272 14.50 -5.24 -5.99
N PHE A 273 13.50 -6.09 -5.79
CA PHE A 273 12.97 -6.42 -4.47
C PHE A 273 12.43 -7.85 -4.43
N ASP A 274 12.42 -8.43 -3.24
CA ASP A 274 11.69 -9.67 -2.97
C ASP A 274 10.38 -9.34 -2.29
N THR A 275 9.31 -10.12 -2.54
CA THR A 275 8.04 -9.98 -1.86
C THR A 275 7.43 -11.35 -1.55
N TRP A 276 6.68 -11.43 -0.46
CA TRP A 276 5.96 -12.63 -0.03
C TRP A 276 4.80 -12.30 0.89
N ILE A 277 3.94 -13.29 1.14
CA ILE A 277 2.87 -13.20 2.14
C ILE A 277 3.33 -13.89 3.42
N ARG A 278 3.13 -13.20 4.55
CA ARG A 278 3.26 -13.72 5.90
C ARG A 278 1.88 -13.82 6.54
N GLU A 279 1.38 -15.02 6.78
CA GLU A 279 0.13 -15.21 7.50
C GLU A 279 0.33 -15.12 9.02
N ARG A 280 -0.71 -14.65 9.72
CA ARG A 280 -0.75 -14.64 11.18
C ARG A 280 -0.58 -16.05 11.73
N GLY A 281 0.25 -16.21 12.76
CA GLY A 281 0.46 -17.48 13.43
C GLY A 281 1.14 -18.58 12.58
N ASN A 282 1.54 -18.30 11.34
CA ASN A 282 2.16 -19.25 10.44
C ASN A 282 3.65 -18.91 10.20
N ASP A 283 4.52 -19.91 10.29
CA ASP A 283 5.94 -19.72 10.00
C ASP A 283 6.28 -19.82 8.52
N ALA A 284 5.42 -20.42 7.72
CA ALA A 284 5.63 -20.56 6.29
C ALA A 284 5.52 -19.23 5.56
N ILE A 285 6.42 -19.03 4.62
CA ILE A 285 6.35 -17.95 3.63
C ILE A 285 5.57 -18.46 2.43
N LYS A 286 4.56 -17.68 2.01
CA LYS A 286 3.77 -17.97 0.82
C LYS A 286 4.06 -16.96 -0.28
N GLU A 287 3.88 -17.37 -1.53
CA GLU A 287 3.92 -16.52 -2.73
C GLU A 287 5.20 -15.68 -2.85
N ARG A 288 6.35 -16.29 -2.49
CA ARG A 288 7.63 -15.58 -2.58
C ARG A 288 8.08 -15.41 -4.02
N THR A 289 8.27 -14.17 -4.42
CA THR A 289 8.78 -13.79 -5.74
C THR A 289 9.86 -12.73 -5.63
N SER A 290 10.63 -12.59 -6.70
CA SER A 290 11.68 -11.56 -6.85
C SER A 290 11.39 -10.71 -8.09
N PHE A 291 11.22 -9.40 -7.91
CA PHE A 291 11.12 -8.45 -9.02
C PHE A 291 12.52 -8.11 -9.55
N PRO A 292 12.74 -8.07 -10.86
CA PRO A 292 11.83 -8.50 -11.93
C PRO A 292 11.97 -10.00 -12.26
N LYS A 293 12.92 -10.72 -11.66
CA LYS A 293 13.39 -12.06 -12.05
C LYS A 293 12.27 -13.11 -12.16
N SER A 294 11.33 -13.14 -11.21
CA SER A 294 10.23 -14.11 -11.22
C SER A 294 9.20 -13.85 -12.32
N TYR A 295 9.20 -12.66 -12.91
CA TYR A 295 8.20 -12.18 -13.86
C TYR A 295 8.70 -12.06 -15.30
N VAL A 296 9.85 -12.67 -15.60
CA VAL A 296 10.40 -12.76 -16.97
C VAL A 296 9.92 -14.06 -17.60
N LYS A 297 9.32 -13.96 -18.81
CA LYS A 297 9.00 -15.15 -19.60
C LYS A 297 10.29 -15.85 -20.02
N ASP A 298 10.32 -17.16 -19.84
CA ASP A 298 11.43 -18.00 -20.32
C ASP A 298 11.49 -17.91 -21.86
N ASP A 299 12.53 -17.30 -22.37
CA ASP A 299 12.77 -17.20 -23.81
C ASP A 299 13.65 -18.40 -24.24
N TRP A 300 13.01 -19.53 -24.53
CA TRP A 300 13.67 -20.75 -24.95
C TRP A 300 14.50 -20.58 -26.25
N THR A 301 14.26 -19.50 -27.01
CA THR A 301 15.05 -19.21 -28.24
C THR A 301 16.44 -18.66 -27.94
N LYS A 302 16.70 -18.28 -26.69
CA LYS A 302 17.99 -17.75 -26.21
C LYS A 302 18.81 -18.76 -25.42
N ARG A 303 18.41 -20.02 -25.40
CA ARG A 303 19.15 -21.12 -24.76
C ARG A 303 20.12 -21.76 -25.72
#